data_1300f0cce2262fe46b3cf5e7060c24d0
#
_entry.id   1300f0cce2262fe46b3cf5e7060c24d0
#
_cell.length_a   1.000
_cell.length_b   1.000
_cell.length_c   1.000
_cell.angle_alpha   90.00
_cell.angle_beta   90.00
_cell.angle_gamma   90.00
#
_symmetry.space_group_name_H-M   'P 1'
#
loop_
_entity.id
_entity.type
_entity.pdbx_description
1 polymer ?
#
loop_
_entity_poly.entity_id
_entity_poly.type
_entity_poly.pdbx_seq_one_letter_code
_entity_poly.pdbx_strand_id
1 'polypeptide(L)'
;TGHMVLSTLHTNSAPQTLNRLMNMGVAPYNIASSVTLIIAQRLARRLCAHCKEEIKIPPAELINLGFRQDELADLTIYRAVGCDQCNRGYKGRVGVYEVMPVSEEIGRIIMANGNAIQIADQARKDGVNDLRQSGLNKVRMGLTSLEEINRVTTE
;
A
#
# COMPACT_ATOMS: atom_id res chain seq x y z
N THR A 1 25.94 16.38 6.84
CA THR A 1 26.39 16.68 8.21
C THR A 1 26.27 15.49 9.17
N GLY A 2 25.84 14.31 8.69
CA GLY A 2 25.73 13.08 9.50
C GLY A 2 24.47 12.96 10.34
N HIS A 3 23.53 13.90 10.26
CA HIS A 3 22.27 13.80 10.97
C HIS A 3 21.27 12.94 10.20
N MET A 4 20.52 12.12 10.94
CA MET A 4 19.32 11.46 10.40
C MET A 4 18.19 12.48 10.28
N VAL A 5 17.55 12.55 9.12
CA VAL A 5 16.47 13.49 8.84
C VAL A 5 15.19 12.70 8.55
N LEU A 6 14.09 13.09 9.20
CA LEU A 6 12.74 12.61 8.92
C LEU A 6 11.93 13.77 8.35
N SER A 7 11.24 13.53 7.24
CA SER A 7 10.43 14.53 6.57
C SER A 7 9.19 13.91 5.95
N THR A 8 8.26 14.73 5.49
CA THR A 8 7.03 14.28 4.85
C THR A 8 6.84 14.95 3.49
N LEU A 9 6.25 14.20 2.56
CA LEU A 9 5.80 14.70 1.27
C LEU A 9 4.36 14.24 1.00
N HIS A 10 3.62 15.02 0.23
CA HIS A 10 2.28 14.65 -0.21
C HIS A 10 2.37 13.90 -1.54
N THR A 11 2.30 12.57 -1.48
CA THR A 11 2.36 11.68 -2.65
C THR A 11 1.38 10.51 -2.47
N ASN A 12 1.07 9.83 -3.56
CA ASN A 12 0.13 8.71 -3.54
C ASN A 12 0.79 7.36 -3.25
N SER A 13 2.09 7.23 -3.55
CA SER A 13 2.85 5.99 -3.33
C SER A 13 4.31 6.28 -3.04
N ALA A 14 5.04 5.29 -2.52
CA ALA A 14 6.47 5.42 -2.25
C ALA A 14 7.30 5.66 -3.53
N PRO A 15 7.10 4.94 -4.66
CA PRO A 15 7.81 5.24 -5.91
C PRO A 15 7.57 6.64 -6.44
N GLN A 16 6.35 7.17 -6.33
CA GLN A 16 6.03 8.54 -6.75
C GLN A 16 6.75 9.59 -5.92
N THR A 17 7.08 9.30 -4.67
CA THR A 17 7.85 10.19 -3.81
C THR A 17 9.23 10.47 -4.39
N LEU A 18 9.92 9.45 -4.88
CA LEU A 18 11.23 9.63 -5.54
C LEU A 18 11.10 10.48 -6.78
N ASN A 19 10.10 10.24 -7.59
CA ASN A 19 9.83 11.04 -8.78
C ASN A 19 9.54 12.51 -8.42
N ARG A 20 8.78 12.73 -7.35
CA ARG A 20 8.48 14.07 -6.86
C ARG A 20 9.72 14.82 -6.42
N LEU A 21 10.64 14.16 -5.71
CA LEU A 21 11.91 14.76 -5.32
C LEU A 21 12.73 15.21 -6.54
N MET A 22 12.80 14.37 -7.57
CA MET A 22 13.47 14.73 -8.83
C MET A 22 12.81 15.94 -9.50
N ASN A 23 11.47 15.96 -9.56
CA ASN A 23 10.71 17.07 -10.13
C ASN A 23 10.86 18.38 -9.34
N MET A 24 11.16 18.29 -8.05
CA MET A 24 11.48 19.44 -7.21
C MET A 24 12.91 19.96 -7.41
N GLY A 25 13.69 19.36 -8.29
CA GLY A 25 15.05 19.77 -8.63
C GLY A 25 16.14 19.13 -7.76
N VAL A 26 15.82 18.12 -6.97
CA VAL A 26 16.83 17.37 -6.22
C VAL A 26 17.62 16.50 -7.19
N ALA A 27 18.93 16.62 -7.19
CA ALA A 27 19.79 15.85 -8.08
C ALA A 27 19.66 14.34 -7.81
N PRO A 28 19.57 13.50 -8.85
CA PRO A 28 19.40 12.05 -8.69
C PRO A 28 20.43 11.39 -7.78
N TYR A 29 21.70 11.79 -7.87
CA TYR A 29 22.74 11.19 -7.01
C TYR A 29 22.55 11.53 -5.53
N ASN A 30 21.98 12.70 -5.20
CA ASN A 30 21.67 13.07 -3.83
C ASN A 30 20.52 12.21 -3.30
N ILE A 31 19.51 11.94 -4.11
CA ILE A 31 18.39 11.07 -3.74
C ILE A 31 18.92 9.65 -3.50
N ALA A 32 19.64 9.10 -4.46
CA ALA A 32 20.15 7.73 -4.40
C ALA A 32 21.10 7.48 -3.20
N SER A 33 21.87 8.49 -2.81
CA SER A 33 22.86 8.37 -1.73
C SER A 33 22.32 8.71 -0.34
N SER A 34 21.24 9.49 -0.27
CA SER A 34 20.77 10.05 1.02
C SER A 34 19.42 9.49 1.49
N VAL A 35 18.53 9.15 0.57
CA VAL A 35 17.22 8.59 0.90
C VAL A 35 17.37 7.09 1.15
N THR A 36 17.11 6.65 2.38
CA THR A 36 17.26 5.25 2.78
C THR A 36 15.95 4.48 2.81
N LEU A 37 14.87 5.16 3.16
CA LEU A 37 13.56 4.53 3.36
C LEU A 37 12.45 5.53 3.03
N ILE A 38 11.44 5.06 2.32
CA ILE A 38 10.20 5.80 2.09
C ILE A 38 9.03 4.97 2.58
N ILE A 39 8.13 5.61 3.33
CA ILE A 39 6.90 4.98 3.81
C ILE A 39 5.73 5.78 3.27
N ALA A 40 4.90 5.15 2.45
CA ALA A 40 3.59 5.67 2.07
C ALA A 40 2.52 5.07 2.98
N GLN A 41 1.52 5.88 3.33
CA GLN A 41 0.47 5.50 4.26
C GLN A 41 -0.90 5.92 3.73
N ARG A 42 -1.88 5.04 3.93
CA ARG A 42 -3.31 5.33 3.77
C ARG A 42 -4.05 4.84 5.01
N LEU A 43 -5.14 5.51 5.34
CA LEU A 43 -6.04 5.09 6.41
C LEU A 43 -7.31 4.51 5.80
N ALA A 44 -7.58 3.26 6.13
CA ALA A 44 -8.82 2.57 5.79
C ALA A 44 -9.73 2.49 7.01
N ARG A 45 -11.04 2.52 6.80
CA ARG A 45 -12.00 2.27 7.88
C ARG A 45 -11.96 0.79 8.27
N ARG A 46 -12.01 0.54 9.56
CA ARG A 46 -12.03 -0.81 10.10
C ARG A 46 -13.45 -1.33 10.16
N LEU A 47 -13.65 -2.57 9.75
CA LEU A 47 -14.95 -3.24 9.87
C LEU A 47 -15.38 -3.36 11.33
N CYS A 48 -16.67 -3.14 11.59
CA CYS A 48 -17.26 -3.36 12.89
C CYS A 48 -17.23 -4.86 13.22
N ALA A 49 -16.60 -5.23 14.34
CA ALA A 49 -16.50 -6.62 14.75
C ALA A 49 -17.85 -7.26 15.10
N HIS A 50 -18.84 -6.45 15.47
CA HIS A 50 -20.16 -6.93 15.88
C HIS A 50 -21.08 -7.29 14.71
N CYS A 51 -20.96 -6.59 13.57
CA CYS A 51 -21.93 -6.75 12.49
C CYS A 51 -21.32 -7.17 11.14
N LYS A 52 -20.00 -7.25 11.02
CA LYS A 52 -19.39 -7.71 9.75
C LYS A 52 -19.87 -9.12 9.41
N GLU A 53 -20.12 -9.36 8.14
CA GLU A 53 -20.57 -10.66 7.64
C GLU A 53 -19.61 -11.20 6.60
N GLU A 54 -19.40 -12.52 6.64
CA GLU A 54 -18.64 -13.21 5.60
C GLU A 54 -19.41 -13.17 4.28
N ILE A 55 -18.67 -12.90 3.19
CA ILE A 55 -19.21 -12.97 1.83
C ILE A 55 -18.46 -13.99 1.01
N LYS A 56 -19.15 -14.58 0.04
CA LYS A 56 -18.58 -15.47 -0.96
C LYS A 56 -18.36 -14.70 -2.25
N ILE A 57 -17.12 -14.68 -2.73
CA ILE A 57 -16.74 -14.05 -3.98
C ILE A 57 -16.21 -15.14 -4.91
N PRO A 58 -16.57 -15.14 -6.22
CA PRO A 58 -16.07 -16.13 -7.17
C PRO A 58 -14.54 -16.14 -7.22
N PRO A 59 -13.88 -17.33 -7.30
CA PRO A 59 -12.41 -17.41 -7.34
C PRO A 59 -11.76 -16.58 -8.43
N ALA A 60 -12.34 -16.50 -9.62
CA ALA A 60 -11.84 -15.71 -10.72
C ALA A 60 -11.81 -14.20 -10.39
N GLU A 61 -12.82 -13.71 -9.69
CA GLU A 61 -12.88 -12.31 -9.24
C GLU A 61 -11.83 -12.02 -8.17
N LEU A 62 -11.62 -12.94 -7.23
CA LEU A 62 -10.58 -12.82 -6.21
C LEU A 62 -9.18 -12.74 -6.81
N ILE A 63 -8.89 -13.55 -7.83
CA ILE A 63 -7.62 -13.49 -8.55
C ILE A 63 -7.44 -12.14 -9.25
N ASN A 64 -8.49 -11.62 -9.89
CA ASN A 64 -8.47 -10.30 -10.54
C ASN A 64 -8.25 -9.16 -9.52
N LEU A 65 -8.69 -9.33 -8.27
CA LEU A 65 -8.48 -8.36 -7.20
C LEU A 65 -7.06 -8.38 -6.63
N GLY A 66 -6.28 -9.43 -6.91
CA GLY A 66 -4.88 -9.55 -6.50
C GLY A 66 -4.58 -10.65 -5.49
N PHE A 67 -5.55 -11.52 -5.18
CA PHE A 67 -5.32 -12.70 -4.34
C PHE A 67 -4.68 -13.83 -5.13
N ARG A 68 -3.89 -14.66 -4.46
CA ARG A 68 -3.25 -15.83 -5.09
C ARG A 68 -4.19 -17.02 -5.08
N GLN A 69 -4.07 -17.87 -6.10
CA GLN A 69 -4.90 -19.07 -6.23
C GLN A 69 -4.70 -20.07 -5.08
N ASP A 70 -3.49 -20.18 -4.54
CA ASP A 70 -3.15 -21.08 -3.45
C ASP A 70 -3.75 -20.70 -2.09
N GLU A 71 -4.19 -19.45 -1.92
CA GLU A 71 -4.80 -18.96 -0.68
C GLU A 71 -6.34 -18.96 -0.68
N LEU A 72 -6.96 -19.17 -1.84
CA LEU A 72 -8.44 -19.03 -1.98
C LEU A 72 -9.24 -20.00 -1.10
N ALA A 73 -8.71 -21.19 -0.85
CA ALA A 73 -9.38 -22.18 -0.03
C ALA A 73 -9.57 -21.77 1.43
N ASP A 74 -8.61 -21.03 1.99
CA ASP A 74 -8.57 -20.59 3.38
C ASP A 74 -8.96 -19.11 3.55
N LEU A 75 -9.30 -18.43 2.45
CA LEU A 75 -9.57 -17.01 2.45
C LEU A 75 -11.00 -16.72 2.93
N THR A 76 -11.13 -15.93 4.00
CA THR A 76 -12.40 -15.42 4.47
C THR A 76 -12.45 -13.92 4.29
N ILE A 77 -13.47 -13.44 3.58
CA ILE A 77 -13.67 -12.02 3.28
C ILE A 77 -14.96 -11.56 3.91
N TYR A 78 -14.92 -10.39 4.52
CA TYR A 78 -16.05 -9.78 5.21
C TYR A 78 -16.53 -8.52 4.50
N ARG A 79 -17.81 -8.22 4.65
CA ARG A 79 -18.42 -6.97 4.21
C ARG A 79 -18.93 -6.15 5.39
N ALA A 80 -19.09 -4.86 5.18
CA ALA A 80 -19.76 -3.98 6.11
C ALA A 80 -21.27 -4.19 6.06
N VAL A 81 -21.92 -4.19 7.20
CA VAL A 81 -23.39 -4.31 7.31
C VAL A 81 -23.98 -3.05 7.94
N GLY A 82 -23.73 -2.82 9.21
CA GLY A 82 -24.24 -1.73 9.99
C GLY A 82 -25.02 -2.19 11.21
N CYS A 83 -24.81 -1.54 12.34
CA CYS A 83 -25.52 -1.80 13.59
C CYS A 83 -25.52 -0.52 14.46
N ASP A 84 -26.11 -0.58 15.63
CA ASP A 84 -26.17 0.53 16.57
C ASP A 84 -24.83 0.87 17.24
N GLN A 85 -23.81 0.00 17.10
CA GLN A 85 -22.49 0.18 17.70
C GLN A 85 -21.43 0.70 16.74
N CYS A 86 -21.79 0.99 15.49
CA CYS A 86 -20.86 1.42 14.45
C CYS A 86 -21.46 2.47 13.53
N ASN A 87 -20.66 2.96 12.60
CA ASN A 87 -21.09 3.88 11.55
C ASN A 87 -21.11 3.14 10.20
N ARG A 88 -22.29 2.72 9.76
CA ARG A 88 -22.50 2.04 8.46
C ARG A 88 -21.60 0.81 8.27
N GLY A 89 -21.38 0.04 9.33
CA GLY A 89 -20.57 -1.16 9.30
C GLY A 89 -19.08 -0.96 9.61
N TYR A 90 -18.67 0.26 9.92
CA TYR A 90 -17.27 0.59 10.22
C TYR A 90 -17.13 1.23 11.59
N LYS A 91 -16.06 0.86 12.30
CA LYS A 91 -15.71 1.43 13.60
C LYS A 91 -14.19 1.46 13.75
N GLY A 92 -13.65 2.68 13.84
CA GLY A 92 -12.20 2.89 13.91
C GLY A 92 -11.52 2.86 12.53
N ARG A 93 -10.20 2.91 12.55
CA ARG A 93 -9.36 2.96 11.34
C ARG A 93 -8.20 1.99 11.47
N VAL A 94 -7.67 1.58 10.32
CA VAL A 94 -6.46 0.75 10.20
C VAL A 94 -5.52 1.38 9.19
N GLY A 95 -4.23 1.40 9.51
CA GLY A 95 -3.21 1.91 8.60
C GLY A 95 -2.87 0.88 7.52
N VAL A 96 -2.72 1.36 6.30
CA VAL A 96 -2.21 0.60 5.16
C VAL A 96 -0.89 1.24 4.76
N TYR A 97 0.19 0.47 4.76
CA TYR A 97 1.54 0.98 4.59
C TYR A 97 2.23 0.34 3.39
N GLU A 98 2.97 1.17 2.67
CA GLU A 98 3.99 0.73 1.72
C GLU A 98 5.35 1.17 2.29
N VAL A 99 6.16 0.20 2.69
CA VAL A 99 7.49 0.45 3.28
C VAL A 99 8.54 0.05 2.25
N MET A 100 9.16 1.04 1.62
CA MET A 100 10.09 0.84 0.52
C MET A 100 11.50 1.30 0.91
N PRO A 101 12.41 0.37 1.24
CA PRO A 101 13.83 0.69 1.33
C PRO A 101 14.35 1.08 -0.06
N VAL A 102 15.22 2.07 -0.11
CA VAL A 102 15.90 2.43 -1.36
C VAL A 102 17.07 1.48 -1.54
N SER A 103 16.83 0.38 -2.26
CA SER A 103 17.86 -0.61 -2.59
C SER A 103 18.88 -0.05 -3.58
N GLU A 104 19.99 -0.76 -3.73
CA GLU A 104 21.03 -0.39 -4.71
C GLU A 104 20.46 -0.36 -6.13
N GLU A 105 19.59 -1.32 -6.47
CA GLU A 105 18.93 -1.41 -7.77
C GLU A 105 17.97 -0.22 -8.00
N ILE A 106 17.20 0.17 -6.99
CA ILE A 106 16.37 1.39 -7.05
C ILE A 106 17.26 2.62 -7.21
N GLY A 107 18.37 2.68 -6.51
CA GLY A 107 19.34 3.75 -6.67
C GLY A 107 19.87 3.89 -8.10
N ARG A 108 20.15 2.77 -8.77
CA ARG A 108 20.58 2.76 -10.17
C ARG A 108 19.49 3.30 -11.11
N ILE A 109 18.24 2.96 -10.86
CA ILE A 109 17.10 3.48 -11.64
C ILE A 109 16.99 4.99 -11.46
N ILE A 110 17.12 5.49 -10.23
CA ILE A 110 17.13 6.93 -9.94
C ILE A 110 18.26 7.64 -10.68
N MET A 111 19.47 7.08 -10.64
CA MET A 111 20.64 7.65 -11.33
C MET A 111 20.48 7.67 -12.86
N ALA A 112 19.71 6.74 -13.41
CA ALA A 112 19.38 6.67 -14.84
C ALA A 112 18.16 7.53 -15.21
N ASN A 113 17.65 8.38 -14.31
CA ASN A 113 16.43 9.15 -14.47
C ASN A 113 15.19 8.30 -14.79
N GLY A 114 15.10 7.11 -14.19
CA GLY A 114 13.95 6.23 -14.33
C GLY A 114 12.68 6.82 -13.72
N ASN A 115 11.54 6.34 -14.20
CA ASN A 115 10.23 6.82 -13.76
C ASN A 115 9.67 6.00 -12.57
N ALA A 116 8.53 6.45 -12.03
CA ALA A 116 7.88 5.79 -10.89
C ALA A 116 7.47 4.34 -11.18
N ILE A 117 7.12 4.02 -12.43
CA ILE A 117 6.74 2.65 -12.84
C ILE A 117 7.93 1.71 -12.73
N GLN A 118 9.09 2.11 -13.23
CA GLN A 118 10.33 1.34 -13.14
C GLN A 118 10.76 1.12 -11.68
N ILE A 119 10.61 2.13 -10.84
CA ILE A 119 10.90 2.04 -9.40
C ILE A 119 9.92 1.08 -8.72
N ALA A 120 8.63 1.17 -9.04
CA ALA A 120 7.61 0.26 -8.51
C ALA A 120 7.88 -1.21 -8.91
N ASP A 121 8.26 -1.46 -10.16
CA ASP A 121 8.59 -2.80 -10.64
C ASP A 121 9.81 -3.37 -9.91
N GLN A 122 10.84 -2.56 -9.70
CA GLN A 122 12.01 -2.98 -8.94
C GLN A 122 11.68 -3.22 -7.46
N ALA A 123 10.89 -2.36 -6.83
CA ALA A 123 10.44 -2.54 -5.46
C ALA A 123 9.68 -3.87 -5.29
N ARG A 124 8.84 -4.22 -6.25
CA ARG A 124 8.14 -5.52 -6.27
C ARG A 124 9.11 -6.69 -6.34
N LYS A 125 10.15 -6.60 -7.18
CA LYS A 125 11.22 -7.61 -7.26
C LYS A 125 12.01 -7.73 -5.96
N ASP A 126 12.18 -6.61 -5.24
CA ASP A 126 12.84 -6.57 -3.94
C ASP A 126 11.95 -7.11 -2.79
N GLY A 127 10.71 -7.51 -3.09
CA GLY A 127 9.78 -8.06 -2.10
C GLY A 127 8.96 -7.02 -1.34
N VAL A 128 8.93 -5.78 -1.80
CA VAL A 128 8.12 -4.72 -1.18
C VAL A 128 6.65 -4.88 -1.58
N ASN A 129 5.77 -4.93 -0.59
CA ASN A 129 4.33 -4.86 -0.82
C ASN A 129 3.93 -3.42 -1.08
N ASP A 130 3.29 -3.16 -2.21
CA ASP A 130 2.69 -1.85 -2.49
C ASP A 130 1.46 -1.61 -1.60
N LEU A 131 0.87 -0.42 -1.66
CA LEU A 131 -0.31 -0.08 -0.87
C LEU A 131 -1.47 -1.04 -1.13
N ARG A 132 -1.66 -1.48 -2.38
CA ARG A 132 -2.71 -2.43 -2.75
C ARG A 132 -2.50 -3.77 -2.05
N GLN A 133 -1.32 -4.35 -2.14
CA GLN A 133 -0.99 -5.63 -1.50
C GLN A 133 -1.07 -5.55 0.03
N SER A 134 -0.60 -4.46 0.61
CA SER A 134 -0.73 -4.22 2.05
C SER A 134 -2.19 -4.09 2.48
N GLY A 135 -3.02 -3.43 1.66
CA GLY A 135 -4.46 -3.35 1.87
C GLY A 135 -5.15 -4.72 1.83
N LEU A 136 -4.81 -5.55 0.84
CA LEU A 136 -5.33 -6.92 0.73
C LEU A 136 -4.92 -7.78 1.93
N ASN A 137 -3.74 -7.56 2.51
CA ASN A 137 -3.35 -8.20 3.76
C ASN A 137 -4.30 -7.86 4.91
N LYS A 138 -4.75 -6.60 4.99
CA LYS A 138 -5.74 -6.19 6.00
C LYS A 138 -7.12 -6.83 5.75
N VAL A 139 -7.48 -7.05 4.51
CA VAL A 139 -8.70 -7.80 4.13
C VAL A 139 -8.58 -9.28 4.56
N ARG A 140 -7.44 -9.92 4.32
CA ARG A 140 -7.16 -11.30 4.77
C ARG A 140 -7.29 -11.45 6.27
N MET A 141 -6.89 -10.44 7.03
CA MET A 141 -7.00 -10.42 8.49
C MET A 141 -8.43 -10.14 8.99
N GLY A 142 -9.38 -9.86 8.10
CA GLY A 142 -10.75 -9.50 8.46
C GLY A 142 -10.92 -8.12 9.09
N LEU A 143 -9.94 -7.24 8.95
CA LEU A 143 -9.93 -5.91 9.56
C LEU A 143 -10.68 -4.86 8.75
N THR A 144 -10.72 -5.00 7.43
CA THR A 144 -11.39 -4.07 6.52
C THR A 144 -12.06 -4.82 5.36
N SER A 145 -12.80 -4.08 4.53
CA SER A 145 -13.49 -4.63 3.37
C SER A 145 -12.72 -4.39 2.08
N LEU A 146 -13.01 -5.18 1.04
CA LEU A 146 -12.49 -4.95 -0.32
C LEU A 146 -12.91 -3.59 -0.88
N GLU A 147 -14.16 -3.19 -0.63
CA GLU A 147 -14.67 -1.89 -1.03
C GLU A 147 -13.81 -0.75 -0.47
N GLU A 148 -13.45 -0.83 0.81
CA GLU A 148 -12.64 0.19 1.46
C GLU A 148 -11.22 0.22 0.91
N ILE A 149 -10.61 -0.95 0.67
CA ILE A 149 -9.27 -1.02 0.07
C ILE A 149 -9.28 -0.50 -1.38
N ASN A 150 -10.30 -0.83 -2.14
CA ASN A 150 -10.46 -0.26 -3.48
C ASN A 150 -10.50 1.27 -3.41
N ARG A 151 -11.28 1.84 -2.47
CA ARG A 151 -11.41 3.29 -2.30
C ARG A 151 -10.09 3.98 -1.94
N VAL A 152 -9.27 3.39 -1.08
CA VAL A 152 -8.04 4.05 -0.57
C VAL A 152 -6.79 3.74 -1.37
N THR A 153 -6.82 2.74 -2.26
CA THR A 153 -5.68 2.33 -3.08
C THR A 153 -5.84 2.59 -4.57
N THR A 154 -7.00 3.07 -5.02
CA THR A 154 -7.17 3.62 -6.37
C THR A 154 -6.56 5.02 -6.44
N GLU A 155 -5.78 5.27 -7.46
CA GLU A 155 -5.20 6.58 -7.77
C GLU A 155 -6.24 7.51 -8.41
#